data_5be4603216142c3a7a00e34e88c83c57
#
_entry.id   5be4603216142c3a7a00e34e88c83c57
#
_cell.length_a   1.000
_cell.length_b   1.000
_cell.length_c   1.000
_cell.angle_alpha   90.00
_cell.angle_beta   90.00
_cell.angle_gamma   90.00
#
_symmetry.space_group_name_H-M   'P 1'
#
loop_
_entity.id
_entity.type
_entity.pdbx_description
1 polymer ?
#
loop_
_entity_poly.entity_id
_entity_poly.type
_entity_poly.pdbx_seq_one_letter_code
_entity_poly.pdbx_strand_id
1 'polypeptide(L)'
;MSGENKIVIAAAGSGKTTYLVEEALKLKGERVLITTYTESNEAEIRQKFFDLVGHVPPNVAIMTWFSFLITHGVRPFQGGLFEFPVLGMVLVTTQSGLKYRNRQGQPVFWAEEQIEKHFFDPKGRVYSDKLPKLVIRCNEKSGGAV
;
A
#
# COMPACT_ATOMS: atom_id res chain seq x y z
N MET A 1 14.81 17.31 -13.93
CA MET A 1 14.66 18.05 -12.64
C MET A 1 15.23 17.18 -11.54
N SER A 2 16.26 17.63 -10.86
CA SER A 2 16.75 16.96 -9.65
C SER A 2 15.76 17.26 -8.52
N GLY A 3 14.85 16.33 -8.26
CA GLY A 3 13.93 16.46 -7.14
C GLY A 3 14.72 16.30 -5.85
N GLU A 4 14.88 17.38 -5.09
CA GLU A 4 15.41 17.28 -3.74
C GLU A 4 14.39 16.57 -2.86
N ASN A 5 14.81 15.49 -2.18
CA ASN A 5 14.01 14.85 -1.16
C ASN A 5 13.85 15.80 0.03
N LYS A 6 12.61 16.09 0.41
CA LYS A 6 12.29 16.98 1.53
C LYS A 6 11.60 16.22 2.65
N ILE A 7 12.08 16.39 3.86
CA ILE A 7 11.44 15.87 5.08
C ILE A 7 10.83 17.05 5.84
N VAL A 8 9.54 16.97 6.15
CA VAL A 8 8.82 17.97 6.95
C VAL A 8 8.40 17.33 8.28
N ILE A 9 8.95 17.83 9.37
CA ILE A 9 8.64 17.40 10.73
C ILE A 9 7.77 18.47 11.38
N ALA A 10 6.60 18.07 11.87
CA ALA A 10 5.64 19.00 12.45
C ALA A 10 4.73 18.28 13.48
N ALA A 11 4.33 18.99 14.54
CA ALA A 11 3.45 18.46 15.59
C ALA A 11 2.04 18.11 15.06
N ALA A 12 1.27 17.35 15.83
CA ALA A 12 -0.15 17.13 15.53
C ALA A 12 -0.90 18.47 15.49
N GLY A 13 -1.81 18.63 14.54
CA GLY A 13 -2.59 19.87 14.36
C GLY A 13 -1.82 21.06 13.73
N SER A 14 -0.56 20.90 13.35
CA SER A 14 0.29 21.98 12.79
C SER A 14 0.04 22.32 11.32
N GLY A 15 -1.02 21.79 10.70
CA GLY A 15 -1.34 22.08 9.30
C GLY A 15 -0.58 21.23 8.26
N LYS A 16 0.00 20.09 8.65
CA LYS A 16 0.73 19.20 7.72
C LYS A 16 -0.08 18.80 6.48
N THR A 17 -1.35 18.43 6.68
CA THR A 17 -2.24 18.04 5.58
C THR A 17 -2.50 19.21 4.64
N THR A 18 -2.72 20.41 5.18
CA THR A 18 -2.87 21.64 4.39
C THR A 18 -1.62 21.94 3.57
N TYR A 19 -0.45 21.92 4.20
CA TYR A 19 0.83 22.11 3.54
C TYR A 19 1.05 21.10 2.40
N LEU A 20 0.77 19.81 2.63
CA LEU A 20 0.90 18.75 1.62
C LEU A 20 0.02 19.04 0.40
N VAL A 21 -1.24 19.43 0.62
CA VAL A 21 -2.20 19.74 -0.44
C VAL A 21 -1.77 20.99 -1.21
N GLU A 22 -1.34 22.04 -0.52
CA GLU A 22 -0.83 23.26 -1.15
C GLU A 22 0.41 23.00 -2.02
N GLU A 23 1.34 22.17 -1.56
CA GLU A 23 2.49 21.76 -2.37
C GLU A 23 2.06 20.96 -3.62
N ALA A 24 1.12 20.03 -3.47
CA ALA A 24 0.59 19.28 -4.59
C ALA A 24 -0.12 20.17 -5.63
N LEU A 25 -0.82 21.23 -5.20
CA LEU A 25 -1.49 22.19 -6.08
C LEU A 25 -0.51 23.07 -6.89
N LYS A 26 0.74 23.21 -6.44
CA LYS A 26 1.79 23.93 -7.18
C LYS A 26 2.33 23.14 -8.37
N LEU A 27 2.23 21.80 -8.33
CA LEU A 27 2.77 20.89 -9.33
C LEU A 27 1.79 20.71 -10.53
N LYS A 28 1.47 21.83 -11.18
CA LYS A 28 0.58 21.83 -12.35
C LYS A 28 1.25 21.14 -13.54
N GLY A 29 0.59 20.09 -14.07
CA GLY A 29 1.10 19.33 -15.22
C GLY A 29 2.03 18.15 -14.87
N GLU A 30 2.42 18.00 -13.62
CA GLU A 30 3.15 16.85 -13.12
C GLU A 30 2.19 15.82 -12.51
N ARG A 31 2.52 14.52 -12.60
CA ARG A 31 1.76 13.50 -11.90
C ARG A 31 2.16 13.48 -10.43
N VAL A 32 1.21 13.67 -9.55
CA VAL A 32 1.40 13.68 -8.10
C VAL A 32 0.76 12.45 -7.49
N LEU A 33 1.52 11.69 -6.73
CA LEU A 33 1.01 10.59 -5.90
C LEU A 33 1.13 10.99 -4.43
N ILE A 34 0.01 10.97 -3.73
CA ILE A 34 -0.04 11.15 -2.28
C ILE A 34 -0.40 9.80 -1.66
N THR A 35 0.51 9.27 -0.83
CA THR A 35 0.25 8.04 -0.09
C THR A 35 0.08 8.35 1.39
N THR A 36 -0.83 7.62 2.03
CA THR A 36 -1.08 7.69 3.46
C THR A 36 -1.25 6.31 4.06
N TYR A 37 -1.24 6.18 5.38
CA TYR A 37 -1.32 4.87 6.01
C TYR A 37 -2.77 4.38 6.17
N THR A 38 -3.71 5.29 6.44
CA THR A 38 -5.11 4.96 6.74
C THR A 38 -6.09 5.55 5.74
N GLU A 39 -7.24 4.89 5.55
CA GLU A 39 -8.35 5.40 4.75
C GLU A 39 -8.92 6.71 5.32
N SER A 40 -8.89 6.88 6.65
CA SER A 40 -9.31 8.11 7.31
C SER A 40 -8.43 9.31 6.88
N ASN A 41 -7.11 9.11 6.84
CA ASN A 41 -6.19 10.15 6.36
C ASN A 41 -6.35 10.41 4.86
N GLU A 42 -6.65 9.37 4.06
CA GLU A 42 -6.96 9.54 2.64
C GLU A 42 -8.21 10.43 2.46
N ALA A 43 -9.28 10.15 3.22
CA ALA A 43 -10.50 10.94 3.20
C ALA A 43 -10.25 12.39 3.64
N GLU A 44 -9.45 12.62 4.69
CA GLU A 44 -9.06 13.97 5.15
C GLU A 44 -8.30 14.74 4.07
N ILE A 45 -7.35 14.11 3.39
CA ILE A 45 -6.59 14.75 2.31
C ILE A 45 -7.53 15.12 1.14
N ARG A 46 -8.44 14.23 0.74
CA ARG A 46 -9.45 14.50 -0.30
C ARG A 46 -10.34 15.66 0.09
N GLN A 47 -10.85 15.67 1.33
CA GLN A 47 -11.68 16.76 1.83
C GLN A 47 -10.93 18.09 1.79
N LYS A 48 -9.64 18.10 2.11
CA LYS A 48 -8.83 19.32 2.06
C LYS A 48 -8.66 19.87 0.64
N PHE A 49 -8.56 19.02 -0.38
CA PHE A 49 -8.61 19.46 -1.78
C PHE A 49 -9.97 20.09 -2.11
N PHE A 50 -11.08 19.47 -1.68
CA PHE A 50 -12.41 20.02 -1.89
C PHE A 50 -12.59 21.40 -1.21
N ASP A 51 -12.09 21.55 0.02
CA ASP A 51 -12.16 22.81 0.78
C ASP A 51 -11.38 23.94 0.09
N LEU A 52 -10.25 23.64 -0.53
CA LEU A 52 -9.36 24.65 -1.12
C LEU A 52 -9.71 24.98 -2.58
N VAL A 53 -10.07 23.98 -3.39
CA VAL A 53 -10.24 24.15 -4.85
C VAL A 53 -11.50 23.48 -5.41
N GLY A 54 -12.33 22.89 -4.57
CA GLY A 54 -13.61 22.31 -4.97
C GLY A 54 -13.52 20.91 -5.60
N HIS A 55 -12.34 20.37 -5.84
CA HIS A 55 -12.14 19.04 -6.43
C HIS A 55 -10.72 18.53 -6.19
N VAL A 56 -10.48 17.25 -6.37
CA VAL A 56 -9.13 16.69 -6.47
C VAL A 56 -8.66 16.87 -7.92
N PRO A 57 -7.52 17.53 -8.18
CA PRO A 57 -7.02 17.71 -9.55
C PRO A 57 -6.75 16.36 -10.26
N PRO A 58 -7.00 16.24 -11.57
CA PRO A 58 -6.86 14.97 -12.29
C PRO A 58 -5.43 14.42 -12.37
N ASN A 59 -4.45 15.27 -12.15
CA ASN A 59 -3.04 14.88 -12.06
C ASN A 59 -2.62 14.36 -10.67
N VAL A 60 -3.53 14.43 -9.66
CA VAL A 60 -3.27 13.99 -8.28
C VAL A 60 -3.96 12.67 -8.00
N ALA A 61 -3.21 11.65 -7.67
CA ALA A 61 -3.71 10.38 -7.15
C ALA A 61 -3.51 10.34 -5.62
N ILE A 62 -4.54 9.97 -4.88
CA ILE A 62 -4.49 9.84 -3.42
C ILE A 62 -4.92 8.41 -3.09
N MET A 63 -4.11 7.68 -2.36
CA MET A 63 -4.41 6.31 -1.95
C MET A 63 -3.64 5.90 -0.69
N THR A 64 -4.11 4.86 -0.03
CA THR A 64 -3.32 4.28 1.07
C THR A 64 -2.06 3.60 0.53
N TRP A 65 -1.02 3.53 1.36
CA TRP A 65 0.21 2.80 1.04
C TRP A 65 -0.07 1.34 0.63
N PHE A 66 -0.96 0.67 1.33
CA PHE A 66 -1.34 -0.70 1.00
C PHE A 66 -2.06 -0.81 -0.35
N SER A 67 -2.99 0.11 -0.64
CA SER A 67 -3.66 0.18 -1.94
C SER A 67 -2.67 0.43 -3.07
N PHE A 68 -1.67 1.30 -2.84
CA PHE A 68 -0.59 1.54 -3.79
C PHE A 68 0.20 0.26 -4.07
N LEU A 69 0.64 -0.46 -3.04
CA LEU A 69 1.39 -1.70 -3.19
C LEU A 69 0.60 -2.78 -3.95
N ILE A 70 -0.69 -2.95 -3.64
CA ILE A 70 -1.53 -3.93 -4.35
C ILE A 70 -1.72 -3.53 -5.81
N THR A 71 -2.06 -2.27 -6.06
CA THR A 71 -2.43 -1.79 -7.40
C THR A 71 -1.23 -1.72 -8.34
N HIS A 72 -0.08 -1.29 -7.84
CA HIS A 72 1.10 -1.02 -8.66
C HIS A 72 2.23 -2.04 -8.46
N GLY A 73 2.30 -2.69 -7.30
CA GLY A 73 3.36 -3.63 -6.99
C GLY A 73 2.98 -5.11 -7.15
N VAL A 74 1.69 -5.46 -7.01
CA VAL A 74 1.24 -6.87 -7.07
C VAL A 74 0.45 -7.15 -8.34
N ARG A 75 -0.69 -6.49 -8.54
CA ARG A 75 -1.64 -6.83 -9.62
C ARG A 75 -1.04 -6.87 -11.03
N PRO A 76 -0.20 -5.92 -11.45
CA PRO A 76 0.39 -5.96 -12.79
C PRO A 76 1.38 -7.12 -13.01
N PHE A 77 1.96 -7.66 -11.93
CA PHE A 77 3.08 -8.60 -11.98
C PHE A 77 2.76 -9.98 -11.40
N GLN A 78 1.56 -10.17 -10.87
CA GLN A 78 1.18 -11.41 -10.17
C GLN A 78 1.16 -12.66 -11.06
N GLY A 79 0.88 -12.51 -12.38
CA GLY A 79 0.70 -13.64 -13.30
C GLY A 79 1.91 -14.57 -13.42
N GLY A 80 3.12 -14.10 -13.10
CA GLY A 80 4.31 -14.95 -13.01
C GLY A 80 4.44 -15.74 -11.69
N LEU A 81 3.58 -15.45 -10.71
CA LEU A 81 3.65 -16.02 -9.37
C LEU A 81 2.37 -16.78 -8.98
N PHE A 82 1.19 -16.25 -9.31
CA PHE A 82 -0.13 -16.85 -9.09
C PHE A 82 -1.17 -16.23 -10.03
N GLU A 83 -2.29 -16.96 -10.29
CA GLU A 83 -3.28 -16.57 -11.29
C GLU A 83 -4.62 -16.09 -10.69
N PHE A 84 -4.87 -16.30 -9.39
CA PHE A 84 -6.11 -15.88 -8.75
C PHE A 84 -6.14 -14.36 -8.43
N PRO A 85 -7.32 -13.71 -8.40
CA PRO A 85 -7.42 -12.28 -8.16
C PRO A 85 -7.09 -11.91 -6.70
N VAL A 86 -6.39 -10.80 -6.51
CA VAL A 86 -6.21 -10.19 -5.19
C VAL A 86 -7.46 -9.38 -4.84
N LEU A 87 -8.26 -9.88 -3.90
CA LEU A 87 -9.56 -9.29 -3.51
C LEU A 87 -9.43 -8.17 -2.47
N GLY A 88 -8.23 -7.84 -2.04
CA GLY A 88 -7.97 -6.78 -1.07
C GLY A 88 -6.90 -7.18 -0.07
N MET A 89 -6.94 -6.55 1.10
CA MET A 89 -6.00 -6.78 2.20
C MET A 89 -6.76 -7.07 3.49
N VAL A 90 -6.15 -7.83 4.37
CA VAL A 90 -6.58 -7.99 5.76
C VAL A 90 -5.47 -7.50 6.68
N LEU A 91 -5.82 -6.55 7.56
CA LEU A 91 -4.91 -6.09 8.61
C LEU A 91 -4.70 -7.19 9.64
N VAL A 92 -3.44 -7.46 9.95
CA VAL A 92 -3.05 -8.43 10.98
C VAL A 92 -2.09 -7.75 11.97
N THR A 93 -2.27 -8.05 13.25
CA THR A 93 -1.44 -7.51 14.33
C THR A 93 -0.37 -8.50 14.82
N THR A 94 -0.47 -9.75 14.35
CA THR A 94 0.46 -10.83 14.65
C THR A 94 0.87 -11.51 13.35
N GLN A 95 1.91 -12.32 13.39
CA GLN A 95 2.36 -13.07 12.21
C GLN A 95 1.22 -13.92 11.62
N SER A 96 0.94 -13.73 10.34
CA SER A 96 -0.11 -14.41 9.58
C SER A 96 0.35 -15.73 8.94
N GLY A 97 -0.56 -16.45 8.28
CA GLY A 97 -0.25 -17.70 7.57
C GLY A 97 0.06 -18.88 8.50
N LEU A 98 -0.60 -18.92 9.67
CA LEU A 98 -0.51 -20.05 10.60
C LEU A 98 -1.03 -21.32 9.93
N LYS A 99 -0.20 -22.38 9.95
CA LYS A 99 -0.58 -23.72 9.47
C LYS A 99 -1.20 -24.56 10.58
N TYR A 100 -0.49 -24.69 11.70
CA TYR A 100 -0.95 -25.39 12.90
C TYR A 100 -0.08 -25.01 14.10
N ARG A 101 -0.46 -25.50 15.30
CA ARG A 101 0.42 -25.48 16.47
C ARG A 101 0.94 -26.89 16.72
N ASN A 102 2.26 -27.01 16.97
CA ASN A 102 2.86 -28.30 17.28
C ASN A 102 2.44 -28.80 18.68
N ARG A 103 2.91 -29.99 19.08
CA ARG A 103 2.57 -30.60 20.38
C ARG A 103 3.02 -29.76 21.59
N GLN A 104 4.01 -28.88 21.40
CA GLN A 104 4.50 -27.94 22.43
C GLN A 104 3.77 -26.59 22.38
N GLY A 105 2.72 -26.44 21.59
CA GLY A 105 1.96 -25.20 21.42
C GLY A 105 2.63 -24.12 20.56
N GLN A 106 3.79 -24.40 19.95
CA GLN A 106 4.50 -23.45 19.12
C GLN A 106 3.84 -23.33 17.74
N PRO A 107 3.73 -22.11 17.19
CA PRO A 107 3.12 -21.90 15.88
C PRO A 107 4.03 -22.41 14.77
N VAL A 108 3.46 -23.09 13.80
CA VAL A 108 4.08 -23.50 12.54
C VAL A 108 3.36 -22.77 11.41
N PHE A 109 4.10 -22.06 10.57
CA PHE A 109 3.56 -21.25 9.49
C PHE A 109 3.72 -21.95 8.15
N TRP A 110 2.89 -21.58 7.18
CA TRP A 110 3.03 -22.03 5.81
C TRP A 110 4.33 -21.50 5.19
N ALA A 111 5.02 -22.31 4.43
CA ALA A 111 6.22 -21.92 3.71
C ALA A 111 5.89 -20.95 2.55
N GLU A 112 6.83 -20.11 2.16
CA GLU A 112 6.64 -19.07 1.13
C GLU A 112 6.33 -19.61 -0.26
N GLU A 113 6.77 -20.84 -0.55
CA GLU A 113 6.50 -21.54 -1.80
C GLU A 113 5.01 -21.86 -1.95
N GLN A 114 4.28 -21.92 -0.85
CA GLN A 114 2.83 -22.10 -0.84
C GLN A 114 2.13 -20.76 -0.86
N ILE A 115 2.27 -20.05 -1.96
CA ILE A 115 1.87 -18.65 -2.16
C ILE A 115 0.48 -18.36 -1.60
N GLU A 116 -0.53 -19.11 -2.00
CA GLU A 116 -1.91 -18.91 -1.57
C GLU A 116 -2.08 -18.95 -0.05
N LYS A 117 -1.47 -19.93 0.60
CA LYS A 117 -1.63 -20.14 2.06
C LYS A 117 -0.71 -19.28 2.90
N HIS A 118 0.45 -18.90 2.35
CA HIS A 118 1.40 -18.06 3.04
C HIS A 118 1.00 -16.59 3.02
N PHE A 119 0.60 -16.07 1.85
CA PHE A 119 0.37 -14.64 1.64
C PHE A 119 -1.09 -14.22 1.77
N PHE A 120 -2.05 -15.14 1.64
CA PHE A 120 -3.47 -14.83 1.55
C PHE A 120 -4.31 -15.54 2.61
N ASP A 121 -5.42 -14.90 2.97
CA ASP A 121 -6.47 -15.51 3.76
C ASP A 121 -7.40 -16.37 2.86
N PRO A 122 -8.30 -17.19 3.45
CA PRO A 122 -9.23 -18.02 2.67
C PRO A 122 -10.19 -17.22 1.77
N LYS A 123 -10.28 -15.90 1.92
CA LYS A 123 -11.11 -15.01 1.09
C LYS A 123 -10.31 -14.36 -0.04
N GLY A 124 -9.05 -14.74 -0.27
CA GLY A 124 -8.20 -14.15 -1.32
C GLY A 124 -7.71 -12.74 -1.00
N ARG A 125 -7.69 -12.34 0.28
CA ARG A 125 -7.14 -11.05 0.72
C ARG A 125 -5.71 -11.26 1.21
N VAL A 126 -4.79 -10.41 0.78
CA VAL A 126 -3.38 -10.49 1.21
C VAL A 126 -3.23 -10.05 2.67
N TYR A 127 -2.39 -10.74 3.43
CA TYR A 127 -2.03 -10.34 4.78
C TYR A 127 -1.14 -9.09 4.78
N SER A 128 -1.46 -8.08 5.60
CA SER A 128 -0.74 -6.80 5.65
C SER A 128 0.74 -6.95 6.03
N ASP A 129 1.08 -7.90 6.91
CA ASP A 129 2.46 -8.19 7.33
C ASP A 129 3.31 -8.82 6.22
N LYS A 130 2.67 -9.38 5.19
CA LYS A 130 3.33 -10.08 4.09
C LYS A 130 3.26 -9.36 2.74
N LEU A 131 2.46 -8.31 2.65
CA LEU A 131 2.29 -7.58 1.40
C LEU A 131 3.61 -7.00 0.84
N PRO A 132 4.51 -6.38 1.63
CA PRO A 132 5.78 -5.90 1.09
C PRO A 132 6.63 -7.04 0.49
N LYS A 133 6.62 -8.21 1.14
CA LYS A 133 7.34 -9.38 0.65
C LYS A 133 6.73 -9.95 -0.63
N LEU A 134 5.40 -9.94 -0.74
CA LEU A 134 4.70 -10.34 -1.96
C LEU A 134 5.10 -9.44 -3.14
N VAL A 135 5.22 -8.13 -2.93
CA VAL A 135 5.71 -7.19 -3.96
C VAL A 135 7.12 -7.56 -4.42
N ILE A 136 8.03 -7.86 -3.48
CA ILE A 136 9.40 -8.30 -3.80
C ILE A 136 9.36 -9.57 -4.65
N ARG A 137 8.54 -10.55 -4.29
CA ARG A 137 8.40 -11.80 -5.06
C ARG A 137 7.84 -11.57 -6.47
N CYS A 138 6.86 -10.67 -6.60
CA CYS A 138 6.35 -10.25 -7.92
C CYS A 138 7.47 -9.61 -8.76
N ASN A 139 8.27 -8.73 -8.16
CA ASN A 139 9.41 -8.08 -8.81
C ASN A 139 10.46 -9.09 -9.30
N GLU A 140 10.86 -10.04 -8.45
CA GLU A 140 11.81 -11.10 -8.82
C GLU A 140 11.33 -11.92 -10.02
N LYS A 141 10.04 -12.25 -10.07
CA LYS A 141 9.44 -13.04 -11.16
C LYS A 141 9.20 -12.24 -12.43
N SER A 142 9.03 -10.94 -12.33
CA SER A 142 8.87 -10.04 -13.49
C SER A 142 10.19 -9.55 -14.09
N GLY A 143 11.33 -10.03 -13.59
CA GLY A 143 12.66 -9.59 -14.03
C GLY A 143 13.03 -8.18 -13.58
N GLY A 144 12.50 -7.73 -12.43
CA GLY A 144 12.81 -6.42 -11.87
C GLY A 144 11.99 -5.26 -12.47
N ALA A 145 10.82 -5.55 -13.01
CA ALA A 145 9.93 -4.54 -13.64
C ALA A 145 8.99 -3.82 -12.65
N VAL A 146 9.04 -4.16 -11.34
CA VAL A 146 8.23 -3.54 -10.27
C VAL A 146 8.96 -2.35 -9.66
#